data_6bca47927ff38247e0906fabec959b78
#
_entry.id   6bca47927ff38247e0906fabec959b78
#
_cell.length_a   1.000
_cell.length_b   1.000
_cell.length_c   1.000
_cell.angle_alpha   90.00
_cell.angle_beta   90.00
_cell.angle_gamma   90.00
#
_symmetry.space_group_name_H-M   'P 1'
#
loop_
_entity.id
_entity.type
_entity.pdbx_description
1 polymer ?
#
loop_
_entity_poly.entity_id
_entity_poly.type
_entity_poly.pdbx_seq_one_letter_code
_entity_poly.pdbx_strand_id
1 'polypeptide(L)'
;MAKANIQELLDNGVHFGHLTRKWNPNMAPYIYTERNGVHIIDLYKTAAKIEEASLALQKIANSGRKILFVATKKQAKDIVSEKAAAVNMPFITERWPGGMLTNFITIRKAVKKMTSIDRMKQDGSFDALSKREKLQINRQREKLDKNLGSIVDMTRLPGAIFVVDVKKEHIAIAEAQKLNIPIFAMVDTNSDPRPVDFVIPSNDDASKSIEKVLSFITEGIAEGLSDRKAEKEKAKPAEKTAEKPAEEPAAKEAVKKATKPAKKEVVKEVEVVKEAAPVVETTTETTVEKK
;
A
#
# COMPACT_ATOMS: atom_id res chain seq x y z
N MET A 1 -10.49 5.07 -23.03
CA MET A 1 -10.50 3.73 -22.40
C MET A 1 -10.41 2.66 -23.47
N ALA A 2 -9.39 1.81 -23.42
CA ALA A 2 -9.32 0.63 -24.26
C ALA A 2 -10.37 -0.39 -23.79
N LYS A 3 -11.31 -0.73 -24.68
CA LYS A 3 -12.23 -1.83 -24.43
C LYS A 3 -11.46 -3.15 -24.44
N ALA A 4 -11.71 -3.98 -23.45
CA ALA A 4 -11.09 -5.30 -23.38
C ALA A 4 -11.56 -6.15 -24.57
N ASN A 5 -10.68 -6.38 -25.56
CA ASN A 5 -10.99 -7.21 -26.70
C ASN A 5 -10.98 -8.70 -26.31
N ILE A 6 -12.09 -9.39 -26.56
CA ILE A 6 -12.27 -10.82 -26.21
C ILE A 6 -11.22 -11.69 -26.89
N GLN A 7 -10.87 -11.39 -28.16
CA GLN A 7 -9.86 -12.14 -28.88
C GLN A 7 -8.48 -12.04 -28.22
N GLU A 8 -8.10 -10.84 -27.77
CA GLU A 8 -6.84 -10.64 -27.06
C GLU A 8 -6.81 -11.37 -25.71
N LEU A 9 -7.93 -11.41 -24.99
CA LEU A 9 -8.04 -12.18 -23.75
C LEU A 9 -7.91 -13.69 -24.00
N LEU A 10 -8.51 -14.17 -25.09
CA LEU A 10 -8.42 -15.58 -25.51
C LEU A 10 -6.96 -15.97 -25.83
N ASP A 11 -6.28 -15.17 -26.66
CA ASP A 11 -4.92 -15.42 -27.13
C ASP A 11 -3.89 -15.42 -25.98
N ASN A 12 -4.16 -14.65 -24.94
CA ASN A 12 -3.34 -14.60 -23.72
C ASN A 12 -3.73 -15.66 -22.67
N GLY A 13 -4.70 -16.52 -22.95
CA GLY A 13 -5.08 -17.64 -22.10
C GLY A 13 -5.80 -17.25 -20.80
N VAL A 14 -6.48 -16.10 -20.79
CA VAL A 14 -7.22 -15.60 -19.61
C VAL A 14 -8.38 -16.52 -19.24
N HIS A 15 -8.93 -17.27 -20.22
CA HIS A 15 -10.08 -18.15 -20.09
C HIS A 15 -9.78 -19.47 -19.35
N PHE A 16 -8.52 -19.86 -19.18
CA PHE A 16 -8.18 -21.08 -18.47
C PHE A 16 -8.34 -20.90 -16.96
N GLY A 17 -9.15 -21.76 -16.35
CA GLY A 17 -9.25 -21.88 -14.91
C GLY A 17 -8.47 -23.09 -14.40
N HIS A 18 -8.75 -23.46 -13.18
CA HIS A 18 -8.17 -24.62 -12.52
C HIS A 18 -8.95 -25.92 -12.78
N LEU A 19 -8.36 -27.04 -12.35
CA LEU A 19 -8.98 -28.37 -12.42
C LEU A 19 -10.31 -28.40 -11.67
N THR A 20 -11.29 -29.12 -12.22
CA THR A 20 -12.64 -29.29 -11.65
C THR A 20 -12.63 -29.78 -10.19
N ARG A 21 -11.63 -30.57 -9.78
CA ARG A 21 -11.48 -31.04 -8.39
C ARG A 21 -11.14 -29.95 -7.38
N LYS A 22 -10.63 -28.81 -7.85
CA LYS A 22 -10.13 -27.73 -6.97
C LYS A 22 -10.99 -26.48 -7.02
N TRP A 23 -12.08 -26.50 -7.77
CA TRP A 23 -12.91 -25.32 -7.96
C TRP A 23 -13.69 -24.91 -6.71
N ASN A 24 -14.09 -23.66 -6.68
CA ASN A 24 -14.99 -23.14 -5.66
C ASN A 24 -16.40 -22.99 -6.25
N PRO A 25 -17.47 -23.55 -5.61
CA PRO A 25 -18.85 -23.43 -6.08
C PRO A 25 -19.33 -21.99 -6.26
N ASN A 26 -18.82 -21.02 -5.47
CA ASN A 26 -19.16 -19.63 -5.59
C ASN A 26 -18.68 -18.99 -6.91
N MET A 27 -17.78 -19.64 -7.64
CA MET A 27 -17.31 -19.23 -8.98
C MET A 27 -18.21 -19.73 -10.11
N ALA A 28 -19.23 -20.57 -9.84
CA ALA A 28 -20.16 -21.08 -10.83
C ALA A 28 -20.73 -20.01 -11.78
N PRO A 29 -21.12 -18.80 -11.34
CA PRO A 29 -21.62 -17.75 -12.23
C PRO A 29 -20.62 -17.28 -13.29
N TYR A 30 -19.32 -17.46 -13.08
CA TYR A 30 -18.23 -17.00 -13.97
C TYR A 30 -17.66 -18.09 -14.86
N ILE A 31 -18.08 -19.35 -14.67
CA ILE A 31 -17.64 -20.49 -15.47
C ILE A 31 -18.56 -20.64 -16.68
N TYR A 32 -17.96 -20.74 -17.85
CA TYR A 32 -18.68 -20.96 -19.11
C TYR A 32 -18.94 -22.46 -19.35
N THR A 33 -17.91 -23.29 -19.24
CA THR A 33 -17.97 -24.74 -19.49
C THR A 33 -16.80 -25.46 -18.84
N GLU A 34 -16.84 -26.79 -18.93
CA GLU A 34 -15.72 -27.66 -18.56
C GLU A 34 -15.16 -28.35 -19.82
N ARG A 35 -13.86 -28.39 -19.95
CA ARG A 35 -13.16 -29.11 -21.03
C ARG A 35 -11.91 -29.80 -20.51
N ASN A 36 -11.77 -31.07 -20.77
CA ASN A 36 -10.61 -31.91 -20.35
C ASN A 36 -10.35 -31.82 -18.82
N GLY A 37 -11.39 -31.74 -18.00
CA GLY A 37 -11.26 -31.65 -16.54
C GLY A 37 -10.75 -30.31 -16.02
N VAL A 38 -10.77 -29.24 -16.85
CA VAL A 38 -10.42 -27.87 -16.50
C VAL A 38 -11.62 -26.97 -16.76
N HIS A 39 -11.91 -26.07 -15.86
CA HIS A 39 -12.96 -25.05 -16.04
C HIS A 39 -12.49 -23.97 -17.02
N ILE A 40 -13.41 -23.54 -17.89
CA ILE A 40 -13.23 -22.42 -18.82
C ILE A 40 -14.02 -21.23 -18.29
N ILE A 41 -13.35 -20.11 -18.09
CA ILE A 41 -13.93 -18.85 -17.60
C ILE A 41 -14.65 -18.14 -18.75
N ASP A 42 -15.79 -17.51 -18.45
CA ASP A 42 -16.58 -16.71 -19.39
C ASP A 42 -15.87 -15.36 -19.66
N LEU A 43 -15.27 -15.21 -20.84
CA LEU A 43 -14.54 -14.01 -21.23
C LEU A 43 -15.43 -12.77 -21.41
N TYR A 44 -16.71 -12.93 -21.72
CA TYR A 44 -17.65 -11.80 -21.80
C TYR A 44 -17.83 -11.16 -20.42
N LYS A 45 -17.97 -11.98 -19.39
CA LYS A 45 -18.05 -11.51 -18.01
C LYS A 45 -16.71 -10.93 -17.54
N THR A 46 -15.60 -11.56 -17.93
CA THR A 46 -14.26 -11.03 -17.64
C THR A 46 -14.07 -9.63 -18.23
N ALA A 47 -14.40 -9.42 -19.50
CA ALA A 47 -14.28 -8.12 -20.17
C ALA A 47 -15.12 -7.04 -19.47
N ALA A 48 -16.39 -7.35 -19.19
CA ALA A 48 -17.29 -6.42 -18.49
C ALA A 48 -16.77 -6.07 -17.08
N LYS A 49 -16.23 -7.05 -16.34
CA LYS A 49 -15.67 -6.84 -15.00
C LYS A 49 -14.33 -6.10 -15.01
N ILE A 50 -13.50 -6.27 -16.03
CA ILE A 50 -12.29 -5.46 -16.23
C ILE A 50 -12.66 -3.99 -16.46
N GLU A 51 -13.65 -3.70 -17.31
CA GLU A 51 -14.12 -2.34 -17.58
C GLU A 51 -14.67 -1.69 -16.30
N GLU A 52 -15.52 -2.40 -15.55
CA GLU A 52 -16.08 -1.93 -14.28
C GLU A 52 -14.96 -1.60 -13.26
N ALA A 53 -14.00 -2.51 -13.08
CA ALA A 53 -12.88 -2.34 -12.18
C ALA A 53 -11.95 -1.19 -12.60
N SER A 54 -11.64 -1.08 -13.90
CA SER A 54 -10.81 -0.01 -14.46
C SER A 54 -11.44 1.36 -14.22
N LEU A 55 -12.75 1.52 -14.46
CA LEU A 55 -13.50 2.75 -14.19
C LEU A 55 -13.47 3.14 -12.71
N ALA A 56 -13.64 2.18 -11.81
CA ALA A 56 -13.62 2.43 -10.38
C ALA A 56 -12.20 2.85 -9.92
N LEU A 57 -11.16 2.16 -10.40
CA LEU A 57 -9.76 2.49 -10.09
C LEU A 57 -9.33 3.84 -10.68
N GLN A 58 -9.81 4.20 -11.88
CA GLN A 58 -9.61 5.52 -12.48
C GLN A 58 -10.13 6.64 -11.56
N LYS A 59 -11.37 6.49 -11.04
CA LYS A 59 -11.96 7.46 -10.09
C LYS A 59 -11.14 7.59 -8.80
N ILE A 60 -10.64 6.47 -8.27
CA ILE A 60 -9.78 6.46 -7.08
C ILE A 60 -8.46 7.16 -7.38
N ALA A 61 -7.83 6.90 -8.52
CA ALA A 61 -6.59 7.54 -8.95
C ALA A 61 -6.77 9.05 -9.17
N ASN A 62 -7.88 9.48 -9.78
CA ASN A 62 -8.23 10.89 -9.96
C ASN A 62 -8.38 11.60 -8.60
N SER A 63 -8.99 10.97 -7.60
CA SER A 63 -9.05 11.52 -6.23
C SER A 63 -7.67 11.68 -5.57
N GLY A 64 -6.62 11.09 -6.16
CA GLY A 64 -5.23 11.13 -5.68
C GLY A 64 -4.91 10.18 -4.56
N ARG A 65 -5.76 9.22 -4.29
CA ARG A 65 -5.46 8.12 -3.39
C ARG A 65 -4.56 7.11 -4.08
N LYS A 66 -3.67 6.49 -3.34
CA LYS A 66 -2.81 5.42 -3.85
C LYS A 66 -3.57 4.10 -3.86
N ILE A 67 -3.28 3.28 -4.86
CA ILE A 67 -3.78 1.92 -5.01
C ILE A 67 -2.61 0.99 -4.69
N LEU A 68 -2.80 0.05 -3.76
CA LEU A 68 -1.76 -0.90 -3.36
C LEU A 68 -1.93 -2.21 -4.14
N PHE A 69 -0.92 -2.57 -4.92
CA PHE A 69 -0.88 -3.85 -5.64
C PHE A 69 -0.27 -4.94 -4.75
N VAL A 70 -0.89 -6.12 -4.75
CA VAL A 70 -0.47 -7.25 -3.92
C VAL A 70 -0.40 -8.51 -4.76
N ALA A 71 0.80 -9.09 -4.88
CA ALA A 71 1.01 -10.32 -5.63
C ALA A 71 2.25 -11.06 -5.15
N THR A 72 2.09 -12.07 -4.30
CA THR A 72 3.23 -12.89 -3.85
C THR A 72 3.45 -14.15 -4.70
N LYS A 73 2.61 -14.37 -5.72
CA LYS A 73 2.73 -15.48 -6.66
C LYS A 73 3.96 -15.28 -7.56
N LYS A 74 4.77 -16.34 -7.74
CA LYS A 74 6.03 -16.23 -8.52
C LYS A 74 5.82 -15.70 -9.94
N GLN A 75 4.74 -16.14 -10.60
CA GLN A 75 4.41 -15.75 -11.96
C GLN A 75 3.96 -14.28 -12.08
N ALA A 76 3.46 -13.69 -10.98
CA ALA A 76 2.90 -12.34 -10.96
C ALA A 76 3.88 -11.27 -10.46
N LYS A 77 4.90 -11.65 -9.66
CA LYS A 77 5.79 -10.73 -8.97
C LYS A 77 6.42 -9.68 -9.87
N ASP A 78 7.10 -10.12 -10.91
CA ASP A 78 7.88 -9.25 -11.78
C ASP A 78 6.95 -8.35 -12.60
N ILE A 79 5.86 -8.93 -13.12
CA ILE A 79 4.85 -8.21 -13.91
C ILE A 79 4.17 -7.13 -13.07
N VAL A 80 3.75 -7.46 -11.84
CA VAL A 80 3.10 -6.50 -10.94
C VAL A 80 4.06 -5.39 -10.54
N SER A 81 5.32 -5.71 -10.24
CA SER A 81 6.32 -4.70 -9.88
C SER A 81 6.56 -3.70 -11.00
N GLU A 82 6.70 -4.19 -12.25
CA GLU A 82 6.91 -3.35 -13.42
C GLU A 82 5.69 -2.46 -13.72
N LYS A 83 4.50 -3.07 -13.81
CA LYS A 83 3.26 -2.35 -14.14
C LYS A 83 2.88 -1.33 -13.06
N ALA A 84 3.02 -1.67 -11.77
CA ALA A 84 2.74 -0.74 -10.67
C ALA A 84 3.76 0.40 -10.60
N ALA A 85 5.04 0.13 -10.85
CA ALA A 85 6.07 1.16 -10.92
C ALA A 85 5.83 2.15 -12.07
N ALA A 86 5.37 1.68 -13.24
CA ALA A 86 5.05 2.53 -14.39
C ALA A 86 3.98 3.58 -14.07
N VAL A 87 3.00 3.26 -13.22
CA VAL A 87 1.96 4.19 -12.77
C VAL A 87 2.26 4.83 -11.40
N ASN A 88 3.47 4.64 -10.88
CA ASN A 88 3.92 5.17 -9.59
C ASN A 88 2.98 4.83 -8.42
N MET A 89 2.52 3.58 -8.39
CA MET A 89 1.70 3.02 -7.32
C MET A 89 2.51 2.06 -6.44
N PRO A 90 2.24 2.01 -5.12
CA PRO A 90 2.90 1.08 -4.21
C PRO A 90 2.50 -0.37 -4.53
N PHE A 91 3.43 -1.31 -4.30
CA PHE A 91 3.20 -2.73 -4.52
C PHE A 91 3.90 -3.60 -3.46
N ILE A 92 3.40 -4.82 -3.25
CA ILE A 92 4.00 -5.84 -2.39
C ILE A 92 4.06 -7.14 -3.17
N THR A 93 5.27 -7.62 -3.42
CA THR A 93 5.51 -8.80 -4.26
C THR A 93 6.22 -9.95 -3.53
N GLU A 94 6.91 -9.68 -2.41
CA GLU A 94 7.67 -10.73 -1.73
C GLU A 94 6.84 -11.45 -0.67
N ARG A 95 6.42 -10.75 0.34
CA ARG A 95 5.63 -11.29 1.43
C ARG A 95 4.74 -10.22 2.03
N TRP A 96 3.48 -10.54 2.23
CA TRP A 96 2.59 -9.68 3.00
C TRP A 96 2.98 -9.70 4.49
N PRO A 97 3.43 -8.59 5.10
CA PRO A 97 3.65 -8.54 6.53
C PRO A 97 2.29 -8.42 7.22
N GLY A 98 2.00 -9.32 8.17
CA GLY A 98 0.77 -9.22 8.96
C GLY A 98 0.67 -7.87 9.66
N GLY A 99 -0.51 -7.24 9.62
CA GLY A 99 -0.72 -5.91 10.15
C GLY A 99 -0.32 -4.78 9.20
N MET A 100 -0.10 -5.07 7.92
CA MET A 100 0.30 -4.08 6.92
C MET A 100 -0.68 -2.91 6.83
N LEU A 101 -1.97 -3.18 6.86
CA LEU A 101 -3.03 -2.18 6.86
C LEU A 101 -3.52 -1.89 8.27
N THR A 102 -3.81 -2.92 9.06
CA THR A 102 -4.40 -2.78 10.39
C THR A 102 -3.44 -2.18 11.43
N ASN A 103 -2.13 -2.41 11.28
CA ASN A 103 -1.08 -1.83 12.15
C ASN A 103 -0.08 -1.00 11.34
N PHE A 104 -0.59 -0.12 10.50
CA PHE A 104 0.20 0.69 9.59
C PHE A 104 1.24 1.57 10.30
N ILE A 105 0.97 1.99 11.55
CA ILE A 105 1.91 2.78 12.34
C ILE A 105 3.22 2.02 12.58
N THR A 106 3.15 0.73 12.88
CA THR A 106 4.34 -0.12 13.09
C THR A 106 5.10 -0.34 11.78
N ILE A 107 4.39 -0.55 10.67
CA ILE A 107 5.00 -0.65 9.35
C ILE A 107 5.73 0.64 8.99
N ARG A 108 5.13 1.81 9.25
CA ARG A 108 5.81 3.10 9.05
C ARG A 108 7.05 3.28 9.93
N LYS A 109 7.07 2.74 11.16
CA LYS A 109 8.29 2.74 11.98
C LYS A 109 9.40 1.90 11.32
N ALA A 110 9.05 0.74 10.72
CA ALA A 110 10.01 -0.09 9.99
C ALA A 110 10.55 0.62 8.73
N VAL A 111 9.70 1.31 7.97
CA VAL A 111 10.12 2.13 6.83
C VAL A 111 11.02 3.28 7.27
N LYS A 112 10.67 4.01 8.34
CA LYS A 112 11.52 5.08 8.90
C LYS A 112 12.88 4.53 9.35
N LYS A 113 12.94 3.32 9.91
CA LYS A 113 14.21 2.67 10.27
C LYS A 113 15.09 2.43 9.04
N MET A 114 14.50 2.00 7.93
CA MET A 114 15.22 1.83 6.66
C MET A 114 15.81 3.16 6.18
N THR A 115 14.98 4.22 6.13
CA THR A 115 15.42 5.57 5.75
C THR A 115 16.51 6.12 6.70
N SER A 116 16.42 5.82 8.01
CA SER A 116 17.45 6.20 8.98
C SER A 116 18.78 5.51 8.69
N ILE A 117 18.78 4.23 8.32
CA ILE A 117 19.99 3.51 7.90
C ILE A 117 20.62 4.15 6.65
N ASP A 118 19.78 4.52 5.68
CA ASP A 118 20.26 5.18 4.45
C ASP A 118 20.89 6.54 4.75
N ARG A 119 20.34 7.33 5.68
CA ARG A 119 20.92 8.58 6.18
C ARG A 119 22.27 8.34 6.88
N MET A 120 22.34 7.34 7.77
CA MET A 120 23.62 7.00 8.44
C MET A 120 24.73 6.68 7.46
N LYS A 121 24.39 6.09 6.28
CA LYS A 121 25.37 5.85 5.21
C LYS A 121 25.80 7.13 4.51
N GLN A 122 24.89 8.09 4.34
CA GLN A 122 25.18 9.39 3.71
C GLN A 122 25.99 10.30 4.65
N ASP A 123 25.69 10.28 5.95
CA ASP A 123 26.33 11.13 6.97
C ASP A 123 27.72 10.62 7.39
N GLY A 124 28.18 9.48 6.85
CA GLY A 124 29.48 8.89 7.23
C GLY A 124 29.51 8.20 8.61
N SER A 125 28.44 8.32 9.40
CA SER A 125 28.35 7.67 10.72
C SER A 125 28.44 6.15 10.64
N PHE A 126 28.09 5.61 9.47
CA PHE A 126 28.19 4.18 9.18
C PHE A 126 29.66 3.71 9.19
N ASP A 127 30.62 4.56 8.81
CA ASP A 127 32.03 4.18 8.72
C ASP A 127 32.71 4.04 10.07
N ALA A 128 32.20 4.65 11.11
CA ALA A 128 32.66 4.52 12.47
C ALA A 128 32.28 3.17 13.14
N LEU A 129 31.37 2.41 12.56
CA LEU A 129 30.87 1.15 13.11
C LEU A 129 31.85 -0.01 12.86
N SER A 130 31.82 -1.02 13.74
CA SER A 130 32.59 -2.26 13.58
C SER A 130 32.12 -3.05 12.33
N LYS A 131 33.00 -3.87 11.75
CA LYS A 131 32.67 -4.71 10.57
C LYS A 131 31.45 -5.60 10.80
N ARG A 132 31.27 -6.12 12.01
CA ARG A 132 30.12 -6.97 12.37
C ARG A 132 28.82 -6.18 12.39
N GLU A 133 28.82 -4.99 12.95
CA GLU A 133 27.64 -4.11 12.97
C GLU A 133 27.26 -3.63 11.58
N LYS A 134 28.25 -3.21 10.77
CA LYS A 134 28.02 -2.86 9.35
C LYS A 134 27.31 -3.98 8.60
N LEU A 135 27.77 -5.21 8.77
CA LEU A 135 27.17 -6.37 8.12
C LEU A 135 25.72 -6.62 8.59
N GLN A 136 25.50 -6.53 9.91
CA GLN A 136 24.17 -6.72 10.49
C GLN A 136 23.17 -5.65 10.01
N ILE A 137 23.57 -4.39 10.00
CA ILE A 137 22.75 -3.27 9.54
C ILE A 137 22.45 -3.40 8.05
N ASN A 138 23.43 -3.77 7.21
CA ASN A 138 23.21 -4.00 5.79
C ASN A 138 22.20 -5.13 5.54
N ARG A 139 22.36 -6.28 6.18
CA ARG A 139 21.38 -7.38 6.07
C ARG A 139 19.99 -6.97 6.52
N GLN A 140 19.89 -6.16 7.57
CA GLN A 140 18.62 -5.64 8.04
C GLN A 140 18.00 -4.67 7.03
N ARG A 141 18.79 -3.78 6.45
CA ARG A 141 18.34 -2.84 5.40
C ARG A 141 17.86 -3.58 4.16
N GLU A 142 18.63 -4.55 3.65
CA GLU A 142 18.26 -5.37 2.49
C GLU A 142 16.95 -6.12 2.72
N LYS A 143 16.76 -6.70 3.92
CA LYS A 143 15.50 -7.38 4.27
C LYS A 143 14.31 -6.42 4.31
N LEU A 144 14.49 -5.21 4.82
CA LEU A 144 13.44 -4.18 4.85
C LEU A 144 13.15 -3.66 3.46
N ASP A 145 14.17 -3.39 2.66
CA ASP A 145 14.06 -2.90 1.28
C ASP A 145 13.30 -3.90 0.40
N LYS A 146 13.66 -5.17 0.48
CA LYS A 146 12.99 -6.25 -0.26
C LYS A 146 11.49 -6.35 0.04
N ASN A 147 11.10 -6.15 1.30
CA ASN A 147 9.71 -6.33 1.72
C ASN A 147 8.88 -5.04 1.70
N LEU A 148 9.50 -3.88 1.92
CA LEU A 148 8.82 -2.61 2.15
C LEU A 148 9.34 -1.46 1.28
N GLY A 149 10.32 -1.72 0.41
CA GLY A 149 10.94 -0.68 -0.43
C GLY A 149 9.94 0.04 -1.32
N SER A 150 9.01 -0.69 -1.91
CA SER A 150 7.98 -0.14 -2.79
C SER A 150 6.91 0.71 -2.11
N ILE A 151 6.81 0.66 -0.78
CA ILE A 151 5.80 1.41 0.00
C ILE A 151 6.37 2.60 0.77
N VAL A 152 7.64 2.95 0.56
CA VAL A 152 8.33 4.05 1.26
C VAL A 152 7.54 5.35 1.15
N ASP A 153 7.03 5.65 -0.05
CA ASP A 153 6.27 6.87 -0.36
C ASP A 153 4.81 6.84 0.11
N MET A 154 4.36 5.71 0.65
CA MET A 154 3.00 5.59 1.14
C MET A 154 2.87 6.18 2.55
N THR A 155 2.38 7.42 2.63
CA THR A 155 2.23 8.14 3.91
C THR A 155 0.91 7.87 4.62
N ARG A 156 -0.12 7.42 3.88
CA ARG A 156 -1.48 7.14 4.34
C ARG A 156 -1.91 5.76 3.87
N LEU A 157 -2.97 5.24 4.46
CA LEU A 157 -3.62 4.01 3.99
C LEU A 157 -4.03 4.15 2.51
N PRO A 158 -3.94 3.07 1.72
CA PRO A 158 -4.33 3.09 0.32
C PRO A 158 -5.84 3.32 0.18
N GLY A 159 -6.26 3.89 -0.95
CA GLY A 159 -7.67 4.09 -1.28
C GLY A 159 -8.35 2.82 -1.80
N ALA A 160 -7.55 1.86 -2.28
CA ALA A 160 -7.98 0.53 -2.72
C ALA A 160 -6.80 -0.42 -2.69
N ILE A 161 -7.09 -1.72 -2.68
CA ILE A 161 -6.10 -2.77 -2.93
C ILE A 161 -6.45 -3.52 -4.21
N PHE A 162 -5.41 -3.88 -4.99
CA PHE A 162 -5.52 -4.76 -6.14
C PHE A 162 -4.74 -6.03 -5.86
N VAL A 163 -5.41 -7.18 -5.85
CA VAL A 163 -4.85 -8.47 -5.43
C VAL A 163 -4.81 -9.43 -6.61
N VAL A 164 -3.70 -10.14 -6.77
CA VAL A 164 -3.56 -11.27 -7.68
C VAL A 164 -3.52 -12.56 -6.84
N ASP A 165 -4.47 -13.45 -7.08
CA ASP A 165 -4.68 -14.69 -6.32
C ASP A 165 -5.23 -14.49 -4.89
N VAL A 166 -6.56 -14.44 -4.80
CA VAL A 166 -7.33 -14.30 -3.54
C VAL A 166 -6.98 -15.38 -2.51
N LYS A 167 -6.78 -16.62 -2.97
CA LYS A 167 -6.50 -17.75 -2.08
C LYS A 167 -5.18 -17.60 -1.34
N LYS A 168 -4.17 -17.04 -2.02
CA LYS A 168 -2.84 -16.85 -1.45
C LYS A 168 -2.78 -15.62 -0.56
N GLU A 169 -3.45 -14.56 -0.95
CA GLU A 169 -3.40 -13.26 -0.28
C GLU A 169 -4.57 -13.04 0.71
N HIS A 170 -5.11 -14.12 1.29
CA HIS A 170 -6.26 -14.08 2.19
C HIS A 170 -6.06 -13.14 3.40
N ILE A 171 -4.82 -12.98 3.89
CA ILE A 171 -4.49 -12.08 5.01
C ILE A 171 -4.68 -10.61 4.59
N ALA A 172 -4.19 -10.26 3.39
CA ALA A 172 -4.35 -8.90 2.85
C ALA A 172 -5.82 -8.52 2.68
N ILE A 173 -6.61 -9.45 2.16
CA ILE A 173 -8.06 -9.30 1.96
C ILE A 173 -8.77 -9.13 3.30
N ALA A 174 -8.48 -9.98 4.29
CA ALA A 174 -9.08 -9.88 5.62
C ALA A 174 -8.74 -8.56 6.34
N GLU A 175 -7.52 -8.04 6.15
CA GLU A 175 -7.14 -6.73 6.70
C GLU A 175 -7.86 -5.58 5.99
N ALA A 176 -8.00 -5.63 4.66
CA ALA A 176 -8.70 -4.63 3.90
C ALA A 176 -10.19 -4.57 4.25
N GLN A 177 -10.84 -5.73 4.40
CA GLN A 177 -12.23 -5.81 4.84
C GLN A 177 -12.44 -5.17 6.22
N LYS A 178 -11.54 -5.43 7.18
CA LYS A 178 -11.61 -4.79 8.52
C LYS A 178 -11.57 -3.27 8.47
N LEU A 179 -10.92 -2.71 7.47
CA LEU A 179 -10.76 -1.26 7.30
C LEU A 179 -11.72 -0.66 6.26
N ASN A 180 -12.63 -1.46 5.71
CA ASN A 180 -13.55 -1.08 4.64
C ASN A 180 -12.81 -0.43 3.45
N ILE A 181 -11.66 -1.00 3.07
CA ILE A 181 -10.90 -0.58 1.89
C ILE A 181 -11.40 -1.41 0.71
N PRO A 182 -11.82 -0.79 -0.41
CA PRO A 182 -12.28 -1.49 -1.61
C PRO A 182 -11.24 -2.48 -2.14
N ILE A 183 -11.70 -3.71 -2.43
CA ILE A 183 -10.88 -4.83 -2.84
C ILE A 183 -11.16 -5.15 -4.30
N PHE A 184 -10.16 -5.01 -5.14
CA PHE A 184 -10.12 -5.44 -6.52
C PHE A 184 -9.27 -6.69 -6.62
N ALA A 185 -9.73 -7.74 -7.26
CA ALA A 185 -8.93 -8.94 -7.36
C ALA A 185 -9.12 -9.71 -8.68
N MET A 186 -8.01 -10.26 -9.16
CA MET A 186 -8.02 -11.36 -10.13
C MET A 186 -8.39 -12.63 -9.38
N VAL A 187 -9.48 -13.26 -9.81
CA VAL A 187 -10.06 -14.43 -9.12
C VAL A 187 -10.15 -15.58 -10.12
N ASP A 188 -9.41 -16.64 -9.84
CA ASP A 188 -9.50 -17.88 -10.60
C ASP A 188 -10.59 -18.81 -10.02
N THR A 189 -10.92 -19.86 -10.72
CA THR A 189 -11.99 -20.81 -10.38
C THR A 189 -11.79 -21.56 -9.05
N ASN A 190 -10.58 -21.55 -8.47
CA ASN A 190 -10.24 -22.20 -7.19
C ASN A 190 -10.43 -21.28 -5.98
N SER A 191 -10.78 -20.02 -6.19
CA SER A 191 -10.84 -18.98 -5.17
C SER A 191 -12.27 -18.58 -4.82
N ASP A 192 -12.49 -17.99 -3.66
CA ASP A 192 -13.80 -17.47 -3.25
C ASP A 192 -13.96 -16.00 -3.68
N PRO A 193 -14.95 -15.65 -4.51
CA PRO A 193 -15.17 -14.28 -4.96
C PRO A 193 -15.87 -13.39 -3.92
N ARG A 194 -16.53 -13.97 -2.90
CA ARG A 194 -17.37 -13.22 -1.93
C ARG A 194 -16.64 -12.14 -1.13
N PRO A 195 -15.39 -12.32 -0.71
CA PRO A 195 -14.67 -11.29 0.05
C PRO A 195 -14.15 -10.14 -0.81
N VAL A 196 -14.41 -10.13 -2.13
CA VAL A 196 -13.90 -9.16 -3.10
C VAL A 196 -15.04 -8.29 -3.61
N ASP A 197 -14.85 -6.96 -3.64
CA ASP A 197 -15.86 -6.02 -4.13
C ASP A 197 -15.91 -5.98 -5.66
N PHE A 198 -14.74 -5.99 -6.31
CA PHE A 198 -14.60 -5.99 -7.76
C PHE A 198 -13.88 -7.24 -8.22
N VAL A 199 -14.65 -8.26 -8.55
CA VAL A 199 -14.16 -9.56 -9.00
C VAL A 199 -13.81 -9.49 -10.49
N ILE A 200 -12.57 -9.85 -10.84
CA ILE A 200 -12.12 -10.03 -12.23
C ILE A 200 -11.85 -11.51 -12.44
N PRO A 201 -12.82 -12.27 -13.00
CA PRO A 201 -12.61 -13.70 -13.24
C PRO A 201 -11.54 -13.86 -14.31
N SER A 202 -10.42 -14.48 -13.97
CA SER A 202 -9.28 -14.61 -14.88
C SER A 202 -8.27 -15.63 -14.38
N ASN A 203 -7.47 -16.13 -15.28
CA ASN A 203 -6.36 -17.01 -14.98
C ASN A 203 -5.24 -16.28 -14.24
N ASP A 204 -4.92 -16.74 -13.04
CA ASP A 204 -3.88 -16.17 -12.18
C ASP A 204 -2.56 -16.98 -12.20
N ASP A 205 -2.47 -18.05 -13.01
CA ASP A 205 -1.27 -18.87 -13.17
C ASP A 205 -0.41 -18.47 -14.39
N ALA A 206 -1.05 -18.03 -15.48
CA ALA A 206 -0.37 -17.67 -16.71
C ALA A 206 0.15 -16.24 -16.68
N SER A 207 1.47 -16.05 -16.82
CA SER A 207 2.09 -14.72 -16.84
C SER A 207 1.50 -13.78 -17.90
N LYS A 208 1.21 -14.29 -19.12
CA LYS A 208 0.57 -13.52 -20.18
C LYS A 208 -0.84 -13.05 -19.82
N SER A 209 -1.62 -13.89 -19.12
CA SER A 209 -2.95 -13.51 -18.63
C SER A 209 -2.87 -12.38 -17.60
N ILE A 210 -1.99 -12.54 -16.61
CA ILE A 210 -1.77 -11.55 -15.57
C ILE A 210 -1.31 -10.21 -16.18
N GLU A 211 -0.34 -10.25 -17.08
CA GLU A 211 0.18 -9.08 -17.77
C GLU A 211 -0.91 -8.35 -18.54
N LYS A 212 -1.75 -9.08 -19.30
CA LYS A 212 -2.81 -8.47 -20.12
C LYS A 212 -3.88 -7.81 -19.26
N VAL A 213 -4.36 -8.49 -18.22
CA VAL A 213 -5.35 -7.92 -17.28
C VAL A 213 -4.79 -6.68 -16.58
N LEU A 214 -3.55 -6.77 -16.08
CA LEU A 214 -2.89 -5.64 -15.43
C LEU A 214 -2.67 -4.47 -16.38
N SER A 215 -2.42 -4.70 -17.67
CA SER A 215 -2.28 -3.62 -18.64
C SER A 215 -3.55 -2.79 -18.74
N PHE A 216 -4.73 -3.41 -18.86
CA PHE A 216 -6.01 -2.69 -18.87
C PHE A 216 -6.25 -1.90 -17.57
N ILE A 217 -5.91 -2.48 -16.42
CA ILE A 217 -6.06 -1.82 -15.12
C ILE A 217 -5.11 -0.64 -14.99
N THR A 218 -3.85 -0.80 -15.37
CA THR A 218 -2.85 0.27 -15.27
C THR A 218 -3.09 1.40 -16.28
N GLU A 219 -3.62 1.10 -17.47
CA GLU A 219 -4.09 2.11 -18.42
C GLU A 219 -5.19 2.99 -17.82
N GLY A 220 -6.22 2.38 -17.20
CA GLY A 220 -7.28 3.14 -16.53
C GLY A 220 -6.77 3.99 -15.37
N ILE A 221 -5.81 3.49 -14.60
CA ILE A 221 -5.16 4.26 -13.52
C ILE A 221 -4.34 5.42 -14.10
N ALA A 222 -3.60 5.21 -15.19
CA ALA A 222 -2.82 6.24 -15.87
C ALA A 222 -3.71 7.37 -16.41
N GLU A 223 -4.84 7.03 -17.03
CA GLU A 223 -5.84 8.01 -17.45
C GLU A 223 -6.34 8.83 -16.26
N GLY A 224 -6.73 8.20 -15.13
CA GLY A 224 -7.17 8.91 -13.93
C GLY A 224 -6.10 9.83 -13.33
N LEU A 225 -4.84 9.44 -13.39
CA LEU A 225 -3.72 10.31 -12.97
C LEU A 225 -3.50 11.48 -13.92
N SER A 226 -3.70 11.30 -15.24
CA SER A 226 -3.61 12.37 -16.24
C SER A 226 -4.74 13.39 -16.07
N ASP A 227 -5.96 12.92 -15.87
CA ASP A 227 -7.14 13.77 -15.61
C ASP A 227 -6.92 14.65 -14.38
N ARG A 228 -6.40 14.06 -13.30
CA ARG A 228 -6.03 14.81 -12.09
C ARG A 228 -4.96 15.87 -12.33
N LYS A 229 -3.96 15.60 -13.16
CA LYS A 229 -2.94 16.59 -13.49
C LYS A 229 -3.56 17.76 -14.26
N ALA A 230 -4.40 17.46 -15.27
CA ALA A 230 -5.11 18.46 -16.04
C ALA A 230 -6.05 19.33 -15.18
N GLU A 231 -6.77 18.74 -14.22
CA GLU A 231 -7.61 19.47 -13.28
C GLU A 231 -6.79 20.40 -12.38
N LYS A 232 -5.64 19.95 -11.87
CA LYS A 232 -4.74 20.77 -11.06
C LYS A 232 -4.11 21.93 -11.84
N GLU A 233 -3.79 21.72 -13.12
CA GLU A 233 -3.26 22.76 -13.98
C GLU A 233 -4.32 23.81 -14.28
N LYS A 234 -5.58 23.42 -14.48
CA LYS A 234 -6.71 24.34 -14.65
C LYS A 234 -7.04 25.12 -13.40
N ALA A 235 -6.85 24.55 -12.19
CA ALA A 235 -7.10 25.20 -10.92
C ALA A 235 -6.01 26.24 -10.52
N LYS A 236 -4.78 26.08 -11.00
CA LYS A 236 -3.67 26.99 -10.71
C LYS A 236 -3.81 28.43 -11.26
N PRO A 237 -4.49 28.71 -12.38
CA PRO A 237 -4.69 30.10 -12.85
C PRO A 237 -5.66 30.92 -11.97
N ALA A 238 -6.57 30.27 -11.26
CA ALA A 238 -7.60 30.99 -10.48
C ALA A 238 -7.07 31.55 -9.14
N GLU A 239 -6.01 30.98 -8.57
CA GLU A 239 -5.42 31.46 -7.32
C GLU A 239 -4.45 32.65 -7.50
N LYS A 240 -3.94 32.87 -8.71
CA LYS A 240 -3.00 33.97 -9.00
C LYS A 240 -3.68 35.30 -9.34
N THR A 241 -4.99 35.31 -9.50
CA THR A 241 -5.75 36.53 -9.84
C THR A 241 -6.51 37.16 -8.66
N ALA A 242 -6.42 36.59 -7.45
CA ALA A 242 -7.16 37.09 -6.27
C ALA A 242 -6.29 37.87 -5.24
N GLU A 243 -5.01 38.11 -5.55
CA GLU A 243 -4.15 38.93 -4.69
C GLU A 243 -3.52 40.08 -5.46
N LYS A 244 -4.30 41.17 -5.65
CA LYS A 244 -3.84 42.56 -5.64
C LYS A 244 -5.03 43.50 -5.65
N PRO A 245 -5.25 44.24 -4.52
CA PRO A 245 -5.63 45.63 -4.63
C PRO A 245 -4.53 46.51 -4.06
N ALA A 246 -4.10 47.42 -4.94
CA ALA A 246 -3.60 48.77 -4.75
C ALA A 246 -3.20 49.23 -3.36
N GLU A 247 -1.91 49.48 -3.23
CA GLU A 247 -1.37 50.52 -2.33
C GLU A 247 -1.02 51.74 -3.15
N GLU A 248 -1.46 52.91 -2.70
CA GLU A 248 -0.79 54.15 -2.93
C GLU A 248 -0.82 55.04 -1.65
N PRO A 249 0.17 55.97 -1.52
CA PRO A 249 0.83 56.21 -0.25
C PRO A 249 0.50 57.58 0.35
N ALA A 250 0.69 57.75 1.65
CA ALA A 250 1.05 59.10 2.21
C ALA A 250 1.54 59.09 3.66
N ALA A 251 2.74 59.56 3.81
CA ALA A 251 3.27 60.57 4.69
C ALA A 251 3.53 60.24 6.18
N LYS A 252 4.81 60.11 6.48
CA LYS A 252 5.66 60.94 7.38
C LYS A 252 5.14 61.24 8.81
N GLU A 253 5.90 60.91 9.74
CA GLU A 253 6.83 61.59 10.61
C GLU A 253 6.78 61.13 12.09
N ALA A 254 7.96 60.75 12.53
CA ALA A 254 8.62 61.02 13.81
C ALA A 254 7.88 60.78 15.14
N VAL A 255 8.48 60.04 16.03
CA VAL A 255 9.21 60.59 17.21
C VAL A 255 9.92 59.44 17.98
N LYS A 256 11.14 59.74 18.33
CA LYS A 256 12.17 59.03 19.09
C LYS A 256 11.78 58.75 20.53
N LYS A 257 12.52 57.79 21.09
CA LYS A 257 13.13 57.65 22.42
C LYS A 257 12.52 56.61 23.35
N ALA A 258 13.37 55.67 23.61
CA ALA A 258 14.00 55.33 24.89
C ALA A 258 13.08 54.60 25.89
N THR A 259 13.43 53.50 26.47
CA THR A 259 14.58 53.10 27.31
C THR A 259 14.44 51.63 27.74
N LYS A 260 15.55 50.91 27.78
CA LYS A 260 15.81 49.75 28.63
C LYS A 260 16.13 50.30 30.05
N PRO A 261 16.31 49.50 31.13
CA PRO A 261 16.24 48.07 31.39
C PRO A 261 15.59 47.72 32.76
N ALA A 262 15.47 46.46 33.14
CA ALA A 262 16.03 45.93 34.39
C ALA A 262 15.60 44.49 34.69
N LYS A 263 16.60 43.71 35.02
CA LYS A 263 16.64 42.43 35.72
C LYS A 263 15.80 42.39 37.00
N LYS A 264 15.28 41.21 37.33
CA LYS A 264 15.51 40.60 38.65
C LYS A 264 15.13 39.11 38.64
N GLU A 265 16.12 38.35 39.01
CA GLU A 265 16.12 37.04 39.60
C GLU A 265 15.14 36.93 40.78
N VAL A 266 14.53 35.73 40.93
CA VAL A 266 14.36 35.11 42.24
C VAL A 266 14.45 33.59 42.02
N VAL A 267 15.46 33.05 42.65
CA VAL A 267 15.79 31.65 42.95
C VAL A 267 15.02 31.29 44.22
N LYS A 268 14.61 30.02 44.34
CA LYS A 268 14.49 29.16 45.54
C LYS A 268 13.35 28.16 45.30
N GLU A 269 13.36 26.98 45.71
CA GLU A 269 14.17 25.99 46.42
C GLU A 269 13.35 24.67 46.36
N VAL A 270 13.97 23.59 45.96
CA VAL A 270 14.13 22.31 46.61
C VAL A 270 13.01 21.87 47.58
N GLU A 271 12.39 20.71 47.29
CA GLU A 271 12.26 19.69 48.32
C GLU A 271 12.10 18.28 47.71
N VAL A 272 12.94 17.45 48.20
CA VAL A 272 13.07 16.00 48.00
C VAL A 272 12.15 15.32 48.99
N VAL A 273 11.30 14.38 48.53
CA VAL A 273 10.77 13.35 49.42
C VAL A 273 11.03 11.98 48.77
N LYS A 274 11.95 11.30 49.44
CA LYS A 274 12.13 9.83 49.41
C LYS A 274 11.07 9.22 50.33
N GLU A 275 10.66 8.02 49.96
CA GLU A 275 10.24 6.87 50.82
C GLU A 275 9.15 6.08 50.07
N ALA A 276 9.03 4.81 50.03
CA ALA A 276 9.81 3.64 50.42
C ALA A 276 9.04 2.45 49.80
N ALA A 277 9.73 1.43 49.42
CA ALA A 277 9.14 0.10 49.10
C ALA A 277 8.62 -0.57 50.34
N PRO A 278 7.74 -1.56 50.23
CA PRO A 278 8.16 -2.81 50.83
C PRO A 278 8.05 -4.03 49.88
N VAL A 279 9.06 -4.79 49.99
CA VAL A 279 9.27 -6.19 49.66
C VAL A 279 8.29 -7.04 50.47
N VAL A 280 7.64 -8.00 49.82
CA VAL A 280 7.13 -9.20 50.50
C VAL A 280 7.55 -10.42 49.71
N GLU A 281 8.57 -11.07 50.25
CA GLU A 281 8.82 -12.49 50.05
C GLU A 281 7.72 -13.32 50.70
N THR A 282 7.39 -14.44 50.11
CA THR A 282 7.23 -15.76 50.76
C THR A 282 6.73 -16.77 49.72
N THR A 283 7.53 -17.66 49.44
CA THR A 283 7.81 -19.06 49.83
C THR A 283 7.00 -20.10 49.05
N THR A 284 7.78 -20.89 48.38
CA THR A 284 7.66 -22.29 47.96
C THR A 284 6.58 -23.13 48.69
N GLU A 285 5.86 -23.93 47.89
CA GLU A 285 5.73 -25.36 48.27
C GLU A 285 5.38 -26.23 47.05
N THR A 286 6.21 -27.18 46.87
CA THR A 286 6.18 -28.38 46.07
C THR A 286 5.08 -29.30 46.50
N THR A 287 4.29 -29.87 45.60
CA THR A 287 3.80 -31.25 45.81
C THR A 287 3.63 -31.95 44.45
N VAL A 288 4.41 -32.98 44.35
CA VAL A 288 4.31 -34.10 43.40
C VAL A 288 3.12 -34.95 43.83
N GLU A 289 2.27 -35.38 42.92
CA GLU A 289 1.75 -36.76 42.95
C GLU A 289 1.17 -37.21 41.60
N LYS A 290 1.60 -38.39 41.29
CA LYS A 290 1.22 -39.26 40.18
C LYS A 290 -0.26 -39.65 40.22
N LYS A 291 -0.90 -39.69 39.08
CA LYS A 291 -1.51 -40.92 38.54
C LYS A 291 -1.69 -40.83 37.03
#